data_a11149842007787bbc61b874f2896d99
#
_entry.id   a11149842007787bbc61b874f2896d99
#
_cell.length_a   1.000
_cell.length_b   1.000
_cell.length_c   1.000
_cell.angle_alpha   90.00
_cell.angle_beta   90.00
_cell.angle_gamma   90.00
#
_symmetry.space_group_name_H-M   'P 1'
#
loop_
_entity.id
_entity.type
_entity.pdbx_description
1 polymer ?
#
loop_
_entity_poly.entity_id
_entity_poly.type
_entity_poly.pdbx_seq_one_letter_code
_entity_poly.pdbx_strand_id
1 'polypeptide(L)'
;MRRADRHLRHETPEALQARARSRAALAALLLLVLWAPAPVLGSPREFIPVGDPLESELRLLDILGPAGADGRILRPHLGLRPLQRFELQGRAAPPESPDAARAISFARLERALGRDAAPWFAPHPRWRSTPRFLEATAPEDQRFEFSTAAAGSVLADTGDVRFTSGSGLRSRLGVQLDQWLFFTDLLVGRVDRARSFADPIVANTDLIAYTDETYLAYSDRDGRWGLQFGRSRWHWGPGEEASLLISRTSAPITGLSYQVHLAALHLDASALSATLQQASGEQLAAHRLEWQPRDALRLGLTETARYQASNWQPLYAIGAIPYILVQRLLVQDEPDSVGALRNNIMLGLDAAWRIAGGTRVYGELLLDDLHTRTAENPNKYGWQLGWEGAGMLSAARLSWGGEYTRLSRYVYTSFFGRAYEAQGAPLGFPLGPDSRRIALRSALDLGADWQLLARASRSDQGENGLDQPFVPGSPRPSVGTFEGVVEQTRDFDAGLRWWPASGVDLRALAGYRWVENDAHLTGRRTEHARFTFEMRLFR
;
A
#
# COMPACT_ATOMS: atom_id res chain seq x y z
N MET A 1 -24.21 -37.09 -41.77
CA MET A 1 -23.74 -37.85 -40.60
C MET A 1 -22.22 -37.71 -40.50
N ARG A 2 -21.74 -36.77 -39.72
CA ARG A 2 -20.32 -36.63 -39.34
C ARG A 2 -20.24 -36.73 -37.84
N ARG A 3 -19.61 -37.82 -37.34
CA ARG A 3 -19.33 -38.07 -35.93
C ARG A 3 -18.30 -37.04 -35.43
N ALA A 4 -18.62 -36.38 -34.35
CA ALA A 4 -17.69 -35.56 -33.59
C ALA A 4 -16.89 -36.48 -32.66
N ASP A 5 -15.63 -36.69 -32.94
CA ASP A 5 -14.69 -37.34 -32.03
C ASP A 5 -14.35 -36.39 -30.88
N ARG A 6 -14.88 -36.69 -29.70
CA ARG A 6 -14.43 -36.08 -28.44
C ARG A 6 -13.09 -36.73 -28.06
N HIS A 7 -11.97 -36.04 -28.30
CA HIS A 7 -10.70 -36.40 -27.70
C HIS A 7 -10.77 -36.15 -26.17
N LEU A 8 -11.06 -37.22 -25.43
CA LEU A 8 -10.76 -37.29 -24.00
C LEU A 8 -9.22 -37.26 -23.88
N ARG A 9 -8.66 -36.13 -23.47
CA ARG A 9 -7.26 -36.07 -23.08
C ARG A 9 -7.10 -36.90 -21.80
N HIS A 10 -6.53 -38.09 -21.91
CA HIS A 10 -6.06 -38.87 -20.78
C HIS A 10 -4.92 -38.11 -20.13
N GLU A 11 -5.15 -37.59 -18.90
CA GLU A 11 -4.08 -37.05 -18.07
C GLU A 11 -3.07 -38.16 -17.82
N THR A 12 -1.79 -37.87 -18.03
CA THR A 12 -0.72 -38.82 -17.79
C THR A 12 -0.62 -39.18 -16.30
N PRO A 13 -0.25 -40.42 -15.95
CA PRO A 13 -0.08 -40.83 -14.55
C PRO A 13 0.86 -39.91 -13.77
N GLU A 14 1.82 -39.31 -14.44
CA GLU A 14 2.74 -38.33 -13.86
C GLU A 14 2.05 -36.99 -13.47
N ALA A 15 1.11 -36.51 -14.28
CA ALA A 15 0.34 -35.32 -13.96
C ALA A 15 -0.61 -35.55 -12.76
N LEU A 16 -1.18 -36.75 -12.64
CA LEU A 16 -1.99 -37.15 -11.49
C LEU A 16 -1.15 -37.29 -10.21
N GLN A 17 0.06 -37.86 -10.32
CA GLN A 17 0.98 -37.96 -9.18
C GLN A 17 1.52 -36.58 -8.76
N ALA A 18 1.80 -35.67 -9.68
CA ALA A 18 2.22 -34.31 -9.36
C ALA A 18 1.12 -33.53 -8.65
N ARG A 19 -0.15 -33.68 -9.09
CA ARG A 19 -1.32 -33.09 -8.40
C ARG A 19 -1.57 -33.70 -7.02
N ALA A 20 -1.36 -34.99 -6.84
CA ALA A 20 -1.48 -35.64 -5.53
C ALA A 20 -0.39 -35.18 -4.56
N ARG A 21 0.85 -35.04 -5.02
CA ARG A 21 1.97 -34.53 -4.23
C ARG A 21 1.79 -33.06 -3.82
N SER A 22 1.29 -32.22 -4.72
CA SER A 22 1.00 -30.81 -4.40
C SER A 22 -0.15 -30.67 -3.40
N ARG A 23 -1.20 -31.52 -3.48
CA ARG A 23 -2.28 -31.55 -2.49
C ARG A 23 -1.82 -32.04 -1.11
N ALA A 24 -0.97 -33.06 -1.09
CA ALA A 24 -0.38 -33.57 0.15
C ALA A 24 0.57 -32.56 0.80
N ALA A 25 1.37 -31.84 0.00
CA ALA A 25 2.23 -30.75 0.49
C ALA A 25 1.41 -29.58 1.04
N LEU A 26 0.32 -29.20 0.37
CA LEU A 26 -0.60 -28.17 0.86
C LEU A 26 -1.32 -28.58 2.14
N ALA A 27 -1.75 -29.84 2.24
CA ALA A 27 -2.36 -30.38 3.46
C ALA A 27 -1.37 -30.49 4.63
N ALA A 28 -0.12 -30.90 4.37
CA ALA A 28 0.94 -30.92 5.37
C ALA A 28 1.32 -29.49 5.83
N LEU A 29 1.33 -28.53 4.93
CA LEU A 29 1.57 -27.12 5.24
C LEU A 29 0.43 -26.54 6.09
N LEU A 30 -0.82 -26.85 5.75
CA LEU A 30 -2.01 -26.49 6.54
C LEU A 30 -1.99 -27.12 7.95
N LEU A 31 -1.57 -28.38 8.07
CA LEU A 31 -1.43 -29.06 9.35
C LEU A 31 -0.31 -28.45 10.20
N LEU A 32 0.81 -28.02 9.62
CA LEU A 32 1.88 -27.31 10.32
C LEU A 32 1.41 -25.95 10.85
N VAL A 33 0.57 -25.23 10.11
CA VAL A 33 -0.04 -23.95 10.53
C VAL A 33 -1.03 -24.17 11.69
N LEU A 34 -1.74 -25.29 11.70
CA LEU A 34 -2.71 -25.63 12.77
C LEU A 34 -2.04 -26.06 14.08
N TRP A 35 -0.75 -26.45 14.04
CA TRP A 35 0.02 -26.93 15.20
C TRP A 35 0.93 -25.84 15.83
N ALA A 36 0.93 -24.63 15.31
CA ALA A 36 1.75 -23.54 15.83
C ALA A 36 1.22 -23.00 17.17
N PRO A 37 2.10 -22.69 18.12
CA PRO A 37 1.70 -22.23 19.46
C PRO A 37 1.08 -20.83 19.47
N ALA A 38 0.45 -20.50 20.58
CA ALA A 38 -0.39 -19.35 20.92
C ALA A 38 -0.09 -17.98 20.23
N PRO A 39 -1.09 -17.05 20.22
CA PRO A 39 -1.01 -15.80 19.47
C PRO A 39 0.20 -14.97 19.88
N VAL A 40 0.90 -14.52 18.88
CA VAL A 40 2.09 -13.70 19.00
C VAL A 40 1.70 -12.25 18.81
N LEU A 41 2.01 -11.42 19.79
CA LEU A 41 1.72 -9.99 19.77
C LEU A 41 2.86 -9.25 19.05
N GLY A 42 2.54 -8.45 18.05
CA GLY A 42 3.53 -7.68 17.30
C GLY A 42 4.31 -6.70 18.18
N SER A 43 5.58 -6.48 17.85
CA SER A 43 6.40 -5.46 18.49
C SER A 43 5.75 -4.06 18.34
N PRO A 44 5.74 -3.22 19.39
CA PRO A 44 5.26 -1.85 19.28
C PRO A 44 6.05 -1.01 18.25
N ARG A 45 7.25 -1.45 17.90
CA ARG A 45 8.11 -0.78 16.89
C ARG A 45 7.92 -1.33 15.49
N GLU A 46 7.16 -2.39 15.32
CA GLU A 46 6.80 -2.92 14.02
C GLU A 46 5.96 -1.91 13.23
N PHE A 47 6.27 -1.76 11.95
CA PHE A 47 5.40 -0.99 11.06
C PHE A 47 4.15 -1.81 10.70
N ILE A 48 3.01 -1.13 10.72
CA ILE A 48 1.75 -1.69 10.20
C ILE A 48 1.89 -1.73 8.68
N PRO A 49 1.85 -2.90 8.04
CA PRO A 49 1.98 -3.00 6.59
C PRO A 49 0.96 -2.13 5.88
N VAL A 50 1.39 -1.45 4.83
CA VAL A 50 0.49 -0.60 4.05
C VAL A 50 -0.62 -1.44 3.43
N GLY A 51 -1.87 -1.06 3.69
CA GLY A 51 -3.07 -1.81 3.28
C GLY A 51 -3.51 -2.90 4.28
N ASP A 52 -2.90 -2.96 5.46
CA ASP A 52 -3.38 -3.83 6.54
C ASP A 52 -4.79 -3.40 7.00
N PRO A 53 -5.66 -4.34 7.40
CA PRO A 53 -6.97 -4.03 7.98
C PRO A 53 -6.97 -3.05 9.14
N LEU A 54 -5.88 -3.02 9.93
CA LEU A 54 -5.70 -2.04 11.01
C LEU A 54 -5.73 -0.61 10.50
N GLU A 55 -5.13 -0.33 9.34
CA GLU A 55 -5.20 1.02 8.74
C GLU A 55 -6.64 1.46 8.48
N SER A 56 -7.49 0.57 7.99
CA SER A 56 -8.90 0.89 7.72
C SER A 56 -9.66 1.25 8.99
N GLU A 57 -9.45 0.51 10.09
CA GLU A 57 -10.08 0.82 11.38
C GLU A 57 -9.55 2.13 11.99
N LEU A 58 -8.24 2.39 11.86
CA LEU A 58 -7.64 3.66 12.30
C LEU A 58 -8.20 4.84 11.50
N ARG A 59 -8.37 4.65 10.20
CA ARG A 59 -8.97 5.65 9.31
C ARG A 59 -10.42 5.93 9.69
N LEU A 60 -11.21 4.91 10.03
CA LEU A 60 -12.58 5.07 10.51
C LEU A 60 -12.64 5.83 11.83
N LEU A 61 -11.74 5.54 12.77
CA LEU A 61 -11.64 6.30 14.02
C LEU A 61 -11.27 7.77 13.79
N ASP A 62 -10.38 8.05 12.85
CA ASP A 62 -10.04 9.42 12.46
C ASP A 62 -11.25 10.17 11.86
N ILE A 63 -12.03 9.52 10.99
CA ILE A 63 -13.25 10.08 10.38
C ILE A 63 -14.31 10.36 11.44
N LEU A 64 -14.54 9.44 12.36
CA LEU A 64 -15.50 9.59 13.45
C LEU A 64 -15.11 10.71 14.42
N GLY A 65 -13.84 11.06 14.48
CA GLY A 65 -13.32 12.15 15.31
C GLY A 65 -13.20 11.80 16.79
N PRO A 66 -12.93 12.79 17.66
CA PRO A 66 -12.69 12.56 19.08
C PRO A 66 -13.92 11.98 19.79
N ALA A 67 -13.66 11.05 20.68
CA ALA A 67 -14.66 10.52 21.60
C ALA A 67 -14.57 11.28 22.93
N GLY A 68 -15.44 12.29 23.13
CA GLY A 68 -15.61 12.96 24.42
C GLY A 68 -14.75 14.22 24.64
N ALA A 69 -14.99 14.85 25.80
CA ALA A 69 -14.40 16.15 26.18
C ALA A 69 -12.87 16.14 26.39
N ASP A 70 -12.29 14.98 26.62
CA ASP A 70 -10.86 14.84 26.90
C ASP A 70 -9.99 14.82 25.65
N GLY A 71 -10.59 14.89 24.47
CA GLY A 71 -9.97 15.29 23.20
C GLY A 71 -8.70 14.54 22.76
N ARG A 72 -8.32 13.47 23.45
CA ARG A 72 -7.17 12.63 23.03
C ARG A 72 -7.57 11.76 21.88
N ILE A 73 -7.35 12.27 20.68
CA ILE A 73 -7.60 11.57 19.45
C ILE A 73 -6.38 10.76 19.07
N LEU A 74 -6.63 9.55 18.56
CA LEU A 74 -5.72 8.91 17.62
C LEU A 74 -5.38 9.93 16.54
N ARG A 75 -4.13 10.36 16.50
CA ARG A 75 -3.58 11.15 15.41
C ARG A 75 -2.54 10.32 14.66
N PRO A 76 -2.94 9.17 14.08
CA PRO A 76 -2.02 8.50 13.21
C PRO A 76 -1.80 9.42 12.02
N HIS A 77 -0.54 9.57 11.62
CA HIS A 77 -0.18 10.29 10.41
C HIS A 77 -0.60 9.47 9.20
N LEU A 78 -1.91 9.37 8.96
CA LEU A 78 -2.47 8.57 7.87
C LEU A 78 -2.01 9.03 6.48
N GLY A 79 -1.42 10.23 6.41
CA GLY A 79 -0.74 10.72 5.22
C GLY A 79 0.71 10.23 5.06
N LEU A 80 1.27 9.56 6.06
CA LEU A 80 2.64 9.02 6.08
C LEU A 80 2.60 7.55 6.49
N ARG A 81 2.51 6.66 5.55
CA ARG A 81 2.44 5.21 5.78
C ARG A 81 3.68 4.52 5.24
N PRO A 82 4.22 3.51 5.88
CA PRO A 82 3.66 2.73 6.99
C PRO A 82 3.72 3.47 8.34
N LEU A 83 2.78 3.14 9.23
CA LEU A 83 2.69 3.64 10.61
C LEU A 83 3.40 2.66 11.55
N GLN A 84 4.13 3.15 12.56
CA GLN A 84 4.62 2.29 13.61
C GLN A 84 3.54 2.02 14.66
N ARG A 85 3.48 0.81 15.19
CA ARG A 85 2.50 0.42 16.21
C ARG A 85 2.59 1.28 17.47
N PHE A 86 3.80 1.70 17.87
CA PHE A 86 3.97 2.55 19.05
C PHE A 86 3.39 3.95 18.87
N GLU A 87 3.27 4.45 17.64
CA GLU A 87 2.59 5.73 17.38
C GLU A 87 1.14 5.71 17.84
N LEU A 88 0.56 4.53 17.98
CA LEU A 88 -0.76 4.31 18.54
C LEU A 88 -0.74 4.30 20.06
N GLN A 89 0.44 4.07 20.69
CA GLN A 89 0.57 4.01 22.14
C GLN A 89 0.39 5.40 22.77
N GLY A 90 -0.54 5.50 23.70
CA GLY A 90 -0.83 6.74 24.44
C GLY A 90 -1.58 7.81 23.66
N ARG A 91 -1.89 7.59 22.38
CA ARG A 91 -2.64 8.54 21.55
C ARG A 91 -4.13 8.21 21.44
N ALA A 92 -4.51 6.98 21.74
CA ALA A 92 -5.91 6.56 21.86
C ALA A 92 -6.09 5.58 23.01
N ALA A 93 -6.42 6.09 24.17
CA ALA A 93 -7.13 5.24 25.11
C ALA A 93 -8.59 5.14 24.62
N PRO A 94 -9.18 3.91 24.57
CA PRO A 94 -10.62 3.83 24.36
C PRO A 94 -11.28 4.66 25.46
N PRO A 95 -12.26 5.51 25.13
CA PRO A 95 -13.04 6.20 26.15
C PRO A 95 -13.69 5.14 27.06
N GLU A 96 -13.95 5.48 28.31
CA GLU A 96 -14.61 4.57 29.25
C GLU A 96 -15.92 3.99 28.68
N SER A 97 -16.58 4.74 27.80
CA SER A 97 -17.78 4.31 27.05
C SER A 97 -17.70 4.82 25.62
N PRO A 98 -17.08 4.09 24.67
CA PRO A 98 -17.10 4.46 23.28
C PRO A 98 -18.53 4.37 22.73
N ASP A 99 -18.94 5.32 21.88
CA ASP A 99 -20.18 5.14 21.14
C ASP A 99 -20.14 3.87 20.28
N ALA A 100 -21.33 3.39 19.86
CA ALA A 100 -21.46 2.12 19.16
C ALA A 100 -20.61 2.05 17.86
N ALA A 101 -20.42 3.17 17.15
CA ALA A 101 -19.65 3.21 15.92
C ALA A 101 -18.14 3.00 16.18
N ARG A 102 -17.61 3.61 17.24
CA ARG A 102 -16.20 3.47 17.65
C ARG A 102 -15.95 2.14 18.33
N ALA A 103 -16.92 1.62 19.10
CA ALA A 103 -16.80 0.33 19.79
C ALA A 103 -16.49 -0.81 18.84
N ILE A 104 -17.04 -0.81 17.62
CA ILE A 104 -16.74 -1.80 16.59
C ILE A 104 -15.25 -1.75 16.17
N SER A 105 -14.73 -0.54 15.91
CA SER A 105 -13.31 -0.38 15.55
C SER A 105 -12.39 -0.80 16.68
N PHE A 106 -12.68 -0.40 17.91
CA PHE A 106 -11.88 -0.80 19.07
C PHE A 106 -11.88 -2.32 19.27
N ALA A 107 -13.05 -2.99 19.17
CA ALA A 107 -13.12 -4.44 19.28
C ALA A 107 -12.30 -5.16 18.19
N ARG A 108 -12.26 -4.64 16.96
CA ARG A 108 -11.45 -5.21 15.87
C ARG A 108 -9.96 -4.96 16.07
N LEU A 109 -9.58 -3.76 16.46
CA LEU A 109 -8.20 -3.44 16.81
C LEU A 109 -7.72 -4.32 17.96
N GLU A 110 -8.53 -4.53 18.99
CA GLU A 110 -8.23 -5.41 20.10
C GLU A 110 -7.99 -6.86 19.65
N ARG A 111 -8.80 -7.38 18.76
CA ARG A 111 -8.59 -8.71 18.18
C ARG A 111 -7.34 -8.82 17.35
N ALA A 112 -7.03 -7.79 16.59
CA ALA A 112 -5.85 -7.77 15.71
C ALA A 112 -4.55 -7.57 16.48
N LEU A 113 -4.59 -6.81 17.61
CA LEU A 113 -3.44 -6.56 18.47
C LEU A 113 -3.29 -7.59 19.60
N GLY A 114 -4.28 -8.47 19.77
CA GLY A 114 -4.32 -9.48 20.83
C GLY A 114 -5.04 -9.01 22.10
N ARG A 115 -5.72 -9.94 22.79
CA ARG A 115 -6.52 -9.65 24.00
C ARG A 115 -5.71 -9.14 25.18
N ASP A 116 -4.40 -9.39 25.20
CA ASP A 116 -3.51 -9.00 26.30
C ASP A 116 -2.90 -7.60 26.12
N ALA A 117 -3.32 -6.87 25.10
CA ALA A 117 -2.96 -5.47 24.87
C ALA A 117 -3.86 -4.50 25.66
N ALA A 118 -4.24 -4.85 26.86
CA ALA A 118 -4.93 -3.94 27.77
C ALA A 118 -3.93 -3.40 28.81
N PRO A 119 -3.80 -2.08 28.95
CA PRO A 119 -4.44 -1.11 28.08
C PRO A 119 -3.83 -1.17 26.68
N TRP A 120 -4.63 -0.97 25.66
CA TRP A 120 -4.34 -1.08 24.22
C TRP A 120 -2.97 -0.58 23.76
N PHE A 121 -2.39 0.32 24.49
CA PHE A 121 -1.15 1.03 24.20
C PHE A 121 -0.14 0.96 25.33
N ALA A 122 -0.34 0.03 26.27
CA ALA A 122 0.68 -0.27 27.28
C ALA A 122 1.82 -1.10 26.66
N PRO A 123 3.05 -1.00 27.19
CA PRO A 123 4.12 -1.89 26.79
C PRO A 123 3.69 -3.35 27.01
N HIS A 124 3.86 -4.17 25.98
CA HIS A 124 3.45 -5.56 25.99
C HIS A 124 4.12 -6.36 27.10
N PRO A 125 3.41 -7.29 27.76
CA PRO A 125 4.03 -8.25 28.63
C PRO A 125 5.05 -9.10 27.87
N ARG A 126 6.09 -9.49 28.55
CA ARG A 126 7.20 -10.30 28.03
C ARG A 126 6.72 -11.57 27.35
N TRP A 127 7.40 -11.94 26.29
CA TRP A 127 7.18 -13.20 25.60
C TRP A 127 7.50 -14.39 26.52
N ARG A 128 6.59 -15.32 26.59
CA ARG A 128 6.81 -16.57 27.33
C ARG A 128 7.78 -17.53 26.62
N SER A 129 8.18 -17.22 25.38
CA SER A 129 9.04 -18.08 24.57
C SER A 129 10.29 -17.39 24.04
N THR A 130 10.86 -16.46 24.82
CA THR A 130 12.16 -15.86 24.49
C THR A 130 13.23 -16.97 24.44
N PRO A 131 14.03 -17.09 23.36
CA PRO A 131 15.13 -18.03 23.31
C PRO A 131 16.04 -17.86 24.51
N ARG A 132 16.48 -18.95 25.14
CA ARG A 132 17.29 -18.94 26.39
C ARG A 132 18.52 -18.04 26.33
N PHE A 133 19.14 -17.87 25.16
CA PHE A 133 20.28 -16.97 25.00
C PHE A 133 19.90 -15.48 25.10
N LEU A 134 18.63 -15.14 24.90
CA LEU A 134 18.09 -13.78 25.07
C LEU A 134 17.53 -13.59 26.50
N GLU A 135 17.13 -14.68 27.20
CA GLU A 135 16.60 -14.62 28.55
C GLU A 135 17.65 -14.19 29.59
N ALA A 136 18.92 -14.53 29.34
CA ALA A 136 20.01 -14.25 30.29
C ALA A 136 20.38 -12.76 30.42
N THR A 137 19.97 -11.92 29.46
CA THR A 137 20.36 -10.51 29.37
C THR A 137 19.20 -9.56 29.12
N ALA A 138 17.95 -10.05 29.21
CA ALA A 138 16.80 -9.34 28.71
C ALA A 138 16.31 -8.21 29.63
N PRO A 139 16.62 -6.94 29.32
CA PRO A 139 15.85 -5.82 29.82
C PRO A 139 14.40 -5.93 29.29
N GLU A 140 13.48 -5.19 29.91
CA GLU A 140 12.04 -5.22 29.59
C GLU A 140 11.69 -4.99 28.12
N ASP A 141 12.62 -4.49 27.30
CA ASP A 141 12.46 -4.07 25.91
C ASP A 141 12.95 -5.09 24.86
N GLN A 142 13.32 -6.32 25.25
CA GLN A 142 13.70 -7.35 24.28
C GLN A 142 12.52 -8.25 23.93
N ARG A 143 12.26 -8.43 22.63
CA ARG A 143 11.14 -9.25 22.13
C ARG A 143 11.55 -10.01 20.88
N PHE A 144 11.03 -11.21 20.79
CA PHE A 144 11.12 -12.06 19.60
C PHE A 144 9.71 -12.42 19.16
N GLU A 145 9.41 -12.20 17.88
CA GLU A 145 8.12 -12.49 17.29
C GLU A 145 8.23 -13.41 16.08
N PHE A 146 7.37 -14.41 16.05
CA PHE A 146 7.16 -15.22 14.85
C PHE A 146 5.67 -15.42 14.63
N SER A 147 5.18 -15.11 13.46
CA SER A 147 3.79 -15.35 13.05
C SER A 147 3.71 -15.95 11.66
N THR A 148 2.63 -16.66 11.39
CA THR A 148 2.36 -17.26 10.09
C THR A 148 0.94 -16.95 9.66
N ALA A 149 0.77 -16.55 8.41
CA ALA A 149 -0.53 -16.30 7.81
C ALA A 149 -0.64 -17.03 6.46
N ALA A 150 -1.79 -17.59 6.17
CA ALA A 150 -2.10 -18.10 4.84
C ALA A 150 -3.06 -17.14 4.14
N ALA A 151 -2.78 -16.80 2.90
CA ALA A 151 -3.67 -16.02 2.06
C ALA A 151 -3.88 -16.76 0.73
N GLY A 152 -5.11 -16.77 0.25
CA GLY A 152 -5.45 -17.34 -1.05
C GLY A 152 -6.42 -16.43 -1.79
N SER A 153 -6.08 -16.07 -3.01
CA SER A 153 -6.99 -15.37 -3.91
C SER A 153 -7.10 -16.16 -5.22
N VAL A 154 -8.32 -16.41 -5.63
CA VAL A 154 -8.64 -17.21 -6.83
C VAL A 154 -9.35 -16.30 -7.81
N LEU A 155 -8.84 -16.24 -9.03
CA LEU A 155 -9.51 -15.63 -10.16
C LEU A 155 -10.19 -16.76 -10.96
N ALA A 156 -11.50 -16.71 -11.08
CA ALA A 156 -12.25 -17.55 -11.99
C ALA A 156 -12.59 -16.72 -13.22
N ASP A 157 -11.96 -17.02 -14.32
CA ASP A 157 -12.31 -16.52 -15.64
C ASP A 157 -13.09 -17.60 -16.40
N THR A 158 -13.91 -17.20 -17.38
CA THR A 158 -14.78 -18.11 -18.13
C THR A 158 -14.01 -19.34 -18.65
N GLY A 159 -13.99 -20.40 -17.85
CA GLY A 159 -13.38 -21.70 -18.16
C GLY A 159 -12.00 -21.97 -17.56
N ASP A 160 -11.38 -21.02 -16.87
CA ASP A 160 -10.09 -21.22 -16.21
C ASP A 160 -10.12 -20.67 -14.78
N VAL A 161 -9.72 -21.50 -13.82
CA VAL A 161 -9.62 -21.13 -12.40
C VAL A 161 -8.14 -21.10 -12.02
N ARG A 162 -7.64 -19.93 -11.67
CA ARG A 162 -6.24 -19.77 -11.29
C ARG A 162 -6.09 -18.99 -10.00
N PHE A 163 -5.11 -19.36 -9.21
CA PHE A 163 -4.68 -18.56 -8.07
C PHE A 163 -3.99 -17.30 -8.57
N THR A 164 -4.33 -16.18 -7.96
CA THR A 164 -3.70 -14.91 -8.29
C THR A 164 -2.39 -14.72 -7.53
N SER A 165 -1.63 -13.75 -7.96
CA SER A 165 -0.43 -13.29 -7.28
C SER A 165 -0.71 -12.92 -5.82
N GLY A 166 0.16 -13.37 -4.92
CA GLY A 166 0.02 -13.17 -3.47
C GLY A 166 -0.67 -14.32 -2.73
N SER A 167 -1.19 -15.33 -3.46
CA SER A 167 -1.70 -16.55 -2.83
C SER A 167 -0.54 -17.40 -2.32
N GLY A 168 -0.52 -17.71 -1.04
CA GLY A 168 0.53 -18.50 -0.43
C GLY A 168 0.58 -18.41 1.08
N LEU A 169 1.70 -18.84 1.62
CA LEU A 169 2.00 -18.79 3.05
C LEU A 169 2.95 -17.63 3.31
N ARG A 170 2.57 -16.75 4.23
CA ARG A 170 3.39 -15.65 4.70
C ARG A 170 3.83 -15.91 6.13
N SER A 171 5.14 -15.98 6.35
CA SER A 171 5.73 -16.04 7.67
C SER A 171 6.40 -14.71 8.01
N ARG A 172 6.28 -14.26 9.25
CA ARG A 172 6.86 -13.02 9.73
C ARG A 172 7.77 -13.33 10.92
N LEU A 173 8.91 -12.66 10.94
CA LEU A 173 9.88 -12.72 12.03
C LEU A 173 10.22 -11.29 12.45
N GLY A 174 10.02 -10.99 13.72
CA GLY A 174 10.42 -9.74 14.37
C GLY A 174 11.37 -10.00 15.53
N VAL A 175 12.46 -9.26 15.61
CA VAL A 175 13.39 -9.26 16.74
C VAL A 175 13.58 -7.84 17.20
N GLN A 176 13.05 -7.51 18.37
CA GLN A 176 13.23 -6.21 19.00
C GLN A 176 14.31 -6.27 20.08
N LEU A 177 15.26 -5.34 20.01
CA LEU A 177 16.31 -5.13 21.01
C LEU A 177 16.29 -3.64 21.38
N ASP A 178 15.73 -3.33 22.52
CA ASP A 178 15.53 -1.96 23.01
C ASP A 178 14.80 -1.09 21.97
N GLN A 179 15.46 -0.13 21.37
CA GLN A 179 14.91 0.82 20.40
C GLN A 179 15.04 0.34 18.94
N TRP A 180 15.70 -0.80 18.72
CA TRP A 180 15.91 -1.40 17.42
C TRP A 180 14.93 -2.54 17.17
N LEU A 181 14.46 -2.64 15.95
CA LEU A 181 13.67 -3.77 15.44
C LEU A 181 14.26 -4.26 14.15
N PHE A 182 14.62 -5.53 14.09
CA PHE A 182 14.76 -6.26 12.84
C PHE A 182 13.43 -6.94 12.52
N PHE A 183 12.95 -6.77 11.31
CA PHE A 183 11.71 -7.38 10.82
C PHE A 183 11.93 -7.96 9.43
N THR A 184 11.37 -9.14 9.18
CA THR A 184 11.30 -9.74 7.86
C THR A 184 10.01 -10.52 7.69
N ASP A 185 9.43 -10.44 6.49
CA ASP A 185 8.41 -11.37 6.05
C ASP A 185 8.94 -12.25 4.94
N LEU A 186 8.44 -13.46 4.86
CA LEU A 186 8.69 -14.40 3.78
C LEU A 186 7.36 -14.89 3.24
N LEU A 187 7.07 -14.61 2.00
CA LEU A 187 5.94 -15.16 1.28
C LEU A 187 6.43 -16.29 0.38
N VAL A 188 5.91 -17.48 0.61
CA VAL A 188 6.04 -18.62 -0.30
C VAL A 188 4.70 -18.82 -0.99
N GLY A 189 4.62 -18.50 -2.26
CA GLY A 189 3.36 -18.47 -2.94
C GLY A 189 3.47 -18.28 -4.44
N ARG A 190 2.30 -18.09 -5.05
CA ARG A 190 2.18 -17.83 -6.47
C ARG A 190 2.35 -16.35 -6.75
N VAL A 191 3.16 -16.03 -7.76
CA VAL A 191 3.34 -14.67 -8.25
C VAL A 191 3.09 -14.66 -9.75
N ASP A 192 2.43 -13.62 -10.22
CA ASP A 192 2.18 -13.43 -11.64
C ASP A 192 3.52 -13.31 -12.40
N ARG A 193 3.69 -14.05 -13.49
CA ARG A 193 4.96 -14.12 -14.24
C ARG A 193 5.47 -12.75 -14.68
N ALA A 194 4.59 -11.82 -14.95
CA ALA A 194 4.96 -10.44 -15.31
C ALA A 194 5.66 -9.68 -14.16
N ARG A 195 5.59 -10.19 -12.92
CA ARG A 195 6.22 -9.62 -11.73
C ARG A 195 7.22 -10.56 -11.06
N SER A 196 7.58 -11.67 -11.69
CA SER A 196 8.49 -12.65 -11.08
C SER A 196 9.93 -12.15 -11.19
N PHE A 197 10.46 -11.67 -10.08
CA PHE A 197 11.86 -11.25 -9.93
C PHE A 197 12.75 -12.36 -9.38
N ALA A 198 12.20 -13.53 -9.16
CA ALA A 198 12.91 -14.66 -8.58
C ALA A 198 12.64 -15.92 -9.38
N ASP A 199 13.62 -16.80 -9.40
CA ASP A 199 13.45 -18.14 -9.94
C ASP A 199 12.41 -18.91 -9.12
N PRO A 200 11.59 -19.77 -9.74
CA PRO A 200 10.67 -20.62 -9.02
C PRO A 200 11.39 -21.50 -8.00
N ILE A 201 10.87 -21.61 -6.77
CA ILE A 201 11.42 -22.54 -5.76
C ILE A 201 11.31 -23.98 -6.24
N VAL A 202 10.25 -24.26 -7.01
CA VAL A 202 10.01 -25.57 -7.62
C VAL A 202 10.01 -25.40 -9.13
N ALA A 203 10.91 -26.06 -9.81
CA ALA A 203 11.02 -26.02 -11.28
C ALA A 203 9.66 -26.30 -11.95
N ASN A 204 9.36 -25.55 -12.99
CA ASN A 204 8.11 -25.62 -13.76
C ASN A 204 6.84 -25.25 -12.97
N THR A 205 6.95 -24.53 -11.88
CA THR A 205 5.82 -23.97 -11.13
C THR A 205 5.92 -22.44 -11.08
N ASP A 206 4.82 -21.78 -10.67
CA ASP A 206 4.79 -20.35 -10.41
C ASP A 206 5.02 -20.06 -8.91
N LEU A 207 5.51 -21.05 -8.13
CA LEU A 207 5.80 -20.90 -6.71
C LEU A 207 7.16 -20.25 -6.53
N ILE A 208 7.16 -19.08 -5.94
CA ILE A 208 8.38 -18.35 -5.58
C ILE A 208 8.41 -18.04 -4.10
N ALA A 209 9.62 -17.80 -3.58
CA ALA A 209 9.82 -17.18 -2.28
C ALA A 209 10.24 -15.74 -2.50
N TYR A 210 9.54 -14.82 -1.85
CA TYR A 210 9.93 -13.41 -1.90
C TYR A 210 9.53 -12.69 -0.60
N THR A 211 10.12 -11.53 -0.40
CA THR A 211 9.80 -10.69 0.74
C THR A 211 9.30 -9.33 0.26
N ASP A 212 8.18 -8.90 0.82
CA ASP A 212 7.65 -7.55 0.64
C ASP A 212 8.30 -6.58 1.62
N GLU A 213 8.58 -7.06 2.84
CA GLU A 213 9.07 -6.25 3.94
C GLU A 213 10.24 -6.94 4.64
N THR A 214 11.40 -6.33 4.60
CA THR A 214 12.59 -6.73 5.36
C THR A 214 13.34 -5.47 5.69
N TYR A 215 13.37 -5.12 6.97
CA TYR A 215 13.98 -3.86 7.41
C TYR A 215 14.57 -3.93 8.80
N LEU A 216 15.53 -3.04 9.04
CA LEU A 216 16.00 -2.64 10.36
C LEU A 216 15.39 -1.28 10.67
N ALA A 217 14.71 -1.15 11.80
CA ALA A 217 14.10 0.09 12.23
C ALA A 217 14.65 0.52 13.60
N TYR A 218 14.74 1.81 13.79
CA TYR A 218 15.03 2.46 15.06
C TYR A 218 13.94 3.48 15.36
N SER A 219 13.52 3.56 16.63
CA SER A 219 12.63 4.63 17.09
C SER A 219 13.06 5.09 18.45
N ASP A 220 13.12 6.40 18.69
CA ASP A 220 13.41 6.90 20.00
C ASP A 220 12.27 6.58 20.99
N ARG A 221 12.54 6.70 22.30
CA ARG A 221 11.57 6.31 23.34
C ARG A 221 10.31 7.16 23.32
N ASP A 222 10.45 8.42 22.96
CA ASP A 222 9.33 9.38 22.94
C ASP A 222 8.60 9.40 21.60
N GLY A 223 9.07 8.63 20.60
CA GLY A 223 8.50 8.62 19.23
C GLY A 223 8.70 9.93 18.48
N ARG A 224 9.72 10.73 18.83
CA ARG A 224 10.01 12.00 18.17
C ARG A 224 10.68 11.83 16.82
N TRP A 225 11.46 10.76 16.68
CA TRP A 225 12.09 10.41 15.42
C TRP A 225 12.24 8.90 15.26
N GLY A 226 12.24 8.47 14.03
CA GLY A 226 12.41 7.10 13.64
C GLY A 226 13.21 6.97 12.35
N LEU A 227 13.83 5.81 12.19
CA LEU A 227 14.65 5.45 11.05
C LEU A 227 14.25 4.05 10.60
N GLN A 228 14.14 3.82 9.30
CA GLN A 228 13.94 2.50 8.71
C GLN A 228 14.90 2.31 7.54
N PHE A 229 15.65 1.24 7.55
CA PHE A 229 16.52 0.82 6.47
C PHE A 229 16.15 -0.58 6.00
N GLY A 230 15.83 -0.72 4.73
CA GLY A 230 15.48 -2.01 4.13
C GLY A 230 14.38 -1.89 3.08
N ARG A 231 13.75 -3.02 2.81
CA ARG A 231 12.69 -3.16 1.81
C ARG A 231 11.33 -2.97 2.46
N SER A 232 10.49 -2.12 1.88
CA SER A 232 9.12 -1.88 2.36
C SER A 232 8.25 -1.25 1.28
N ARG A 233 6.98 -1.02 1.60
CA ARG A 233 6.03 -0.23 0.82
C ARG A 233 5.75 1.07 1.55
N TRP A 234 5.62 2.14 0.80
CA TRP A 234 5.23 3.45 1.32
C TRP A 234 3.94 3.93 0.65
N HIS A 235 3.21 4.74 1.37
CA HIS A 235 2.06 5.45 0.83
C HIS A 235 1.97 6.82 1.49
N TRP A 236 2.19 7.86 0.70
CA TRP A 236 2.20 9.24 1.17
C TRP A 236 1.10 10.04 0.49
N GLY A 237 0.15 10.50 1.30
CA GLY A 237 -1.04 11.20 0.86
C GLY A 237 -2.31 10.67 1.50
N PRO A 238 -3.43 11.40 1.44
CA PRO A 238 -4.70 11.03 2.05
C PRO A 238 -5.49 10.00 1.25
N GLY A 239 -5.13 9.73 -0.01
CA GLY A 239 -5.83 8.80 -0.88
C GLY A 239 -6.00 7.40 -0.27
N GLU A 240 -7.12 6.75 -0.50
CA GLU A 240 -7.37 5.39 0.00
C GLU A 240 -7.08 4.34 -1.05
N GLU A 241 -7.48 4.56 -2.29
CA GLU A 241 -7.20 3.62 -3.39
C GLU A 241 -5.72 3.69 -3.80
N ALA A 242 -5.21 4.88 -3.97
CA ALA A 242 -3.82 5.18 -4.32
C ALA A 242 -3.47 6.62 -3.97
N SER A 243 -2.19 6.96 -3.90
CA SER A 243 -1.67 8.33 -3.87
C SER A 243 -1.06 8.69 -5.22
N LEU A 244 -0.95 9.98 -5.49
CA LEU A 244 -0.44 10.47 -6.78
C LEU A 244 1.09 10.41 -6.88
N LEU A 245 1.84 10.43 -5.78
CA LEU A 245 3.32 10.39 -5.80
C LEU A 245 3.87 9.06 -5.30
N ILE A 246 3.62 8.69 -4.05
CA ILE A 246 4.11 7.44 -3.47
C ILE A 246 2.92 6.63 -3.02
N SER A 247 2.65 5.55 -3.75
CA SER A 247 1.43 4.77 -3.59
C SER A 247 1.71 3.35 -3.11
N ARG A 248 0.85 2.85 -2.24
CA ARG A 248 0.83 1.44 -1.81
C ARG A 248 0.64 0.44 -2.96
N THR A 249 0.19 0.91 -4.11
CA THR A 249 0.01 0.08 -5.30
C THR A 249 1.32 -0.17 -6.04
N SER A 250 2.38 0.57 -5.73
CA SER A 250 3.71 0.34 -6.29
C SER A 250 4.35 -0.95 -5.74
N ALA A 251 5.38 -1.43 -6.42
CA ALA A 251 6.21 -2.50 -5.90
C ALA A 251 6.94 -2.06 -4.61
N PRO A 252 7.27 -2.99 -3.67
CA PRO A 252 8.12 -2.67 -2.55
C PRO A 252 9.52 -2.30 -3.05
N ILE A 253 10.10 -1.26 -2.45
CA ILE A 253 11.43 -0.74 -2.80
C ILE A 253 12.36 -0.82 -1.59
N THR A 254 13.68 -0.82 -1.85
CA THR A 254 14.70 -0.89 -0.80
C THR A 254 15.31 0.49 -0.61
N GLY A 255 15.29 0.99 0.61
CA GLY A 255 15.79 2.33 0.90
C GLY A 255 16.00 2.61 2.37
N LEU A 256 16.41 3.84 2.63
CA LEU A 256 16.48 4.47 3.93
C LEU A 256 15.36 5.50 4.04
N SER A 257 14.52 5.39 5.06
CA SER A 257 13.56 6.43 5.41
C SER A 257 13.78 6.90 6.83
N TYR A 258 13.48 8.16 7.09
CA TYR A 258 13.43 8.70 8.45
C TYR A 258 12.23 9.61 8.61
N GLN A 259 11.78 9.72 9.85
CA GLN A 259 10.64 10.53 10.25
C GLN A 259 11.00 11.34 11.48
N VAL A 260 10.55 12.58 11.53
CA VAL A 260 10.73 13.48 12.67
C VAL A 260 9.38 14.11 13.01
N HIS A 261 8.97 13.95 14.26
CA HIS A 261 7.75 14.53 14.80
C HIS A 261 8.05 15.77 15.64
N LEU A 262 7.62 16.93 15.18
CA LEU A 262 7.75 18.22 15.86
C LEU A 262 6.43 18.55 16.57
N ALA A 263 6.20 17.95 17.73
CA ALA A 263 4.94 18.04 18.46
C ALA A 263 4.46 19.46 18.74
N ALA A 264 5.39 20.38 19.08
CA ALA A 264 5.06 21.78 19.35
C ALA A 264 4.52 22.54 18.13
N LEU A 265 4.85 22.08 16.92
CA LEU A 265 4.42 22.68 15.65
C LEU A 265 3.30 21.91 14.99
N HIS A 266 2.90 20.76 15.55
CA HIS A 266 2.01 19.80 14.90
C HIS A 266 2.47 19.45 13.48
N LEU A 267 3.77 19.27 13.31
CA LEU A 267 4.44 19.06 12.04
C LEU A 267 5.20 17.71 12.06
N ASP A 268 5.02 16.95 11.01
CA ASP A 268 5.78 15.74 10.74
C ASP A 268 6.59 15.93 9.47
N ALA A 269 7.84 15.54 9.52
CA ALA A 269 8.74 15.51 8.39
C ALA A 269 9.19 14.09 8.13
N SER A 270 9.15 13.67 6.88
CA SER A 270 9.64 12.37 6.43
C SER A 270 10.53 12.52 5.21
N ALA A 271 11.56 11.69 5.12
CA ALA A 271 12.33 11.54 3.92
C ALA A 271 12.55 10.05 3.60
N LEU A 272 12.70 9.76 2.32
CA LEU A 272 12.96 8.45 1.76
C LEU A 272 14.02 8.57 0.66
N SER A 273 15.06 7.75 0.74
CA SER A 273 16.05 7.56 -0.32
C SER A 273 16.11 6.08 -0.64
N ALA A 274 15.76 5.70 -1.87
CA ALA A 274 15.58 4.32 -2.26
C ALA A 274 16.23 4.01 -3.61
N THR A 275 16.67 2.77 -3.77
CA THR A 275 17.15 2.23 -5.04
C THR A 275 16.01 1.57 -5.77
N LEU A 276 15.70 2.04 -6.97
CA LEU A 276 14.68 1.46 -7.84
C LEU A 276 15.24 0.31 -8.68
N GLN A 277 16.42 0.53 -9.24
CA GLN A 277 17.13 -0.47 -10.04
C GLN A 277 18.63 -0.31 -9.86
N GLN A 278 19.26 -1.28 -9.23
CA GLN A 278 20.69 -1.21 -8.90
C GLN A 278 21.58 -1.24 -10.14
N ALA A 279 21.27 -2.11 -11.11
CA ALA A 279 22.10 -2.30 -12.31
C ALA A 279 22.23 -1.04 -13.17
N SER A 280 21.19 -0.21 -13.23
CA SER A 280 21.18 1.06 -13.98
C SER A 280 21.48 2.27 -13.10
N GLY A 281 21.63 2.10 -11.78
CA GLY A 281 21.83 3.19 -10.84
C GLY A 281 20.60 4.09 -10.66
N GLU A 282 19.39 3.57 -10.92
CA GLU A 282 18.16 4.33 -10.76
C GLU A 282 17.78 4.47 -9.29
N GLN A 283 17.62 5.70 -8.84
CA GLN A 283 17.36 6.07 -7.46
C GLN A 283 16.07 6.90 -7.37
N LEU A 284 15.45 6.84 -6.20
CA LEU A 284 14.34 7.70 -5.79
C LEU A 284 14.73 8.44 -4.52
N ALA A 285 14.53 9.74 -4.50
CA ALA A 285 14.47 10.51 -3.28
C ALA A 285 13.07 11.12 -3.14
N ALA A 286 12.59 11.18 -1.93
CA ALA A 286 11.33 11.81 -1.60
C ALA A 286 11.41 12.46 -0.22
N HIS A 287 10.73 13.58 -0.05
CA HIS A 287 10.48 14.15 1.27
C HIS A 287 9.04 14.66 1.36
N ARG A 288 8.51 14.65 2.58
CA ARG A 288 7.18 15.10 2.89
C ARG A 288 7.15 15.89 4.19
N LEU A 289 6.40 16.98 4.17
CA LEU A 289 5.96 17.70 5.35
C LEU A 289 4.46 17.51 5.51
N GLU A 290 4.00 17.09 6.68
CA GLU A 290 2.60 17.01 7.02
C GLU A 290 2.32 17.90 8.21
N TRP A 291 1.50 18.91 8.01
CA TRP A 291 1.13 19.89 9.03
C TRP A 291 -0.33 19.73 9.43
N GLN A 292 -0.57 19.66 10.73
CA GLN A 292 -1.91 19.56 11.31
C GLN A 292 -2.25 20.81 12.12
N PRO A 293 -2.63 21.94 11.47
CA PRO A 293 -2.92 23.19 12.16
C PRO A 293 -4.11 23.09 13.11
N ARG A 294 -5.02 22.16 12.84
CA ARG A 294 -6.22 21.84 13.65
C ARG A 294 -6.48 20.35 13.63
N ASP A 295 -7.16 19.85 14.64
CA ASP A 295 -7.51 18.42 14.72
C ASP A 295 -8.29 17.89 13.52
N ALA A 296 -9.05 18.78 12.88
CA ALA A 296 -9.88 18.46 11.72
C ALA A 296 -9.17 18.66 10.38
N LEU A 297 -8.00 19.31 10.33
CA LEU A 297 -7.34 19.70 9.07
C LEU A 297 -5.90 19.23 9.04
N ARG A 298 -5.54 18.54 7.98
CA ARG A 298 -4.16 18.16 7.63
C ARG A 298 -3.80 18.71 6.27
N LEU A 299 -2.58 19.18 6.13
CA LEU A 299 -1.99 19.71 4.91
C LEU A 299 -0.68 18.98 4.64
N GLY A 300 -0.47 18.51 3.43
CA GLY A 300 0.72 17.79 3.02
C GLY A 300 1.44 18.49 1.86
N LEU A 301 2.76 18.49 1.93
CA LEU A 301 3.66 18.89 0.86
C LEU A 301 4.65 17.76 0.63
N THR A 302 4.71 17.23 -0.59
CA THR A 302 5.62 16.15 -0.96
C THR A 302 6.39 16.54 -2.19
N GLU A 303 7.69 16.34 -2.19
CA GLU A 303 8.53 16.45 -3.38
C GLU A 303 9.24 15.12 -3.61
N THR A 304 9.35 14.70 -4.86
CA THR A 304 10.04 13.48 -5.26
C THR A 304 11.01 13.76 -6.40
N ALA A 305 12.11 13.04 -6.42
CA ALA A 305 13.09 13.08 -7.51
C ALA A 305 13.49 11.65 -7.89
N ARG A 306 13.24 11.27 -9.14
CA ARG A 306 13.88 10.09 -9.74
C ARG A 306 15.13 10.55 -10.46
N TYR A 307 16.28 10.02 -10.06
CA TYR A 307 17.59 10.40 -10.59
C TYR A 307 18.46 9.17 -10.82
N GLN A 308 19.54 9.34 -11.56
CA GLN A 308 20.53 8.29 -11.80
C GLN A 308 21.83 8.64 -11.11
N ALA A 309 22.33 7.72 -10.30
CA ALA A 309 23.62 7.84 -9.65
C ALA A 309 24.18 6.45 -9.35
N SER A 310 25.50 6.30 -9.50
CA SER A 310 26.19 5.06 -9.12
C SER A 310 26.16 4.80 -7.62
N ASN A 311 26.07 5.88 -6.83
CA ASN A 311 26.00 5.87 -5.37
C ASN A 311 24.89 6.80 -4.89
N TRP A 312 24.48 6.63 -3.63
CA TRP A 312 23.58 7.58 -2.99
C TRP A 312 24.17 8.98 -2.98
N GLN A 313 23.37 9.95 -3.41
CA GLN A 313 23.72 11.36 -3.36
C GLN A 313 23.29 11.94 -2.02
N PRO A 314 24.21 12.40 -1.16
CA PRO A 314 23.87 12.86 0.19
C PRO A 314 22.85 13.99 0.21
N LEU A 315 22.92 14.92 -0.74
CA LEU A 315 21.99 16.06 -0.82
C LEU A 315 20.55 15.61 -1.11
N TYR A 316 20.36 14.56 -1.93
CA TYR A 316 19.04 13.96 -2.12
C TYR A 316 18.60 13.14 -0.90
N ALA A 317 19.54 12.41 -0.26
CA ALA A 317 19.23 11.55 0.87
C ALA A 317 18.82 12.32 2.13
N ILE A 318 19.38 13.51 2.36
CA ILE A 318 19.04 14.37 3.51
C ILE A 318 17.58 14.81 3.48
N GLY A 319 16.99 15.02 2.30
CA GLY A 319 15.59 15.42 2.16
C GLY A 319 15.19 16.74 2.81
N ALA A 320 16.18 17.58 3.19
CA ALA A 320 15.94 18.87 3.83
C ALA A 320 15.96 20.05 2.85
N ILE A 321 16.47 19.82 1.65
CA ILE A 321 16.61 20.83 0.60
C ILE A 321 15.65 20.48 -0.54
N PRO A 322 14.88 21.43 -1.08
CA PRO A 322 14.07 21.20 -2.27
C PRO A 322 14.89 20.60 -3.42
N TYR A 323 14.41 19.54 -4.02
CA TYR A 323 15.17 18.78 -5.01
C TYR A 323 15.49 19.57 -6.28
N ILE A 324 14.62 20.52 -6.62
CA ILE A 324 14.92 21.47 -7.71
C ILE A 324 16.19 22.29 -7.43
N LEU A 325 16.46 22.63 -6.17
CA LEU A 325 17.68 23.33 -5.76
C LEU A 325 18.86 22.34 -5.72
N VAL A 326 18.67 21.14 -5.20
CA VAL A 326 19.70 20.09 -5.22
C VAL A 326 20.20 19.84 -6.64
N GLN A 327 19.28 19.69 -7.60
CA GLN A 327 19.63 19.53 -8.99
C GLN A 327 20.48 20.67 -9.52
N ARG A 328 20.15 21.91 -9.17
CA ARG A 328 20.92 23.10 -9.59
C ARG A 328 22.29 23.18 -8.95
N LEU A 329 22.42 22.81 -7.67
CA LEU A 329 23.70 22.76 -6.98
C LEU A 329 24.63 21.74 -7.62
N LEU A 330 24.14 20.52 -7.90
CA LEU A 330 24.94 19.49 -8.56
C LEU A 330 25.43 19.88 -9.96
N VAL A 331 24.61 20.61 -10.72
CA VAL A 331 25.01 21.14 -12.04
C VAL A 331 26.07 22.24 -11.89
N GLN A 332 25.97 23.04 -10.85
CA GLN A 332 26.93 24.11 -10.60
C GLN A 332 28.31 23.56 -10.24
N ASP A 333 28.36 22.44 -9.50
CA ASP A 333 29.61 21.77 -9.12
C ASP A 333 30.24 20.99 -10.30
N GLU A 334 29.41 20.47 -11.21
CA GLU A 334 29.81 19.70 -12.38
C GLU A 334 29.11 20.22 -13.65
N PRO A 335 29.53 21.38 -14.20
CA PRO A 335 28.81 22.04 -15.32
C PRO A 335 28.70 21.19 -16.58
N ASP A 336 29.66 20.29 -16.82
CA ASP A 336 29.68 19.40 -17.99
C ASP A 336 28.82 18.13 -17.82
N SER A 337 28.28 17.88 -16.61
CA SER A 337 27.41 16.75 -16.34
C SER A 337 25.98 17.02 -16.79
N VAL A 338 25.70 16.93 -18.07
CA VAL A 338 24.35 16.99 -18.66
C VAL A 338 23.39 16.00 -17.96
N GLY A 339 23.94 14.94 -17.34
CA GLY A 339 23.16 13.95 -16.58
C GLY A 339 22.45 14.49 -15.34
N ALA A 340 23.02 15.49 -14.66
CA ALA A 340 22.43 16.05 -13.44
C ALA A 340 21.12 16.83 -13.68
N LEU A 341 20.92 17.36 -14.90
CA LEU A 341 19.68 18.07 -15.28
C LEU A 341 18.56 17.13 -15.75
N ARG A 342 18.82 15.82 -15.83
CA ARG A 342 17.91 14.85 -16.40
C ARG A 342 17.10 14.09 -15.36
N ASN A 343 16.86 14.72 -14.21
CA ASN A 343 16.06 14.12 -13.15
C ASN A 343 14.57 14.36 -13.39
N ASN A 344 13.75 13.42 -12.98
CA ASN A 344 12.30 13.56 -12.99
C ASN A 344 11.86 14.01 -11.59
N ILE A 345 11.58 15.31 -11.43
CA ILE A 345 11.22 15.94 -10.15
C ILE A 345 9.73 16.28 -10.20
N MET A 346 9.00 15.90 -9.17
CA MET A 346 7.58 16.17 -9.04
C MET A 346 7.25 16.75 -7.69
N LEU A 347 6.22 17.61 -7.66
CA LEU A 347 5.68 18.24 -6.46
C LEU A 347 4.25 17.78 -6.24
N GLY A 348 3.92 17.43 -4.99
CA GLY A 348 2.57 17.10 -4.55
C GLY A 348 2.11 18.00 -3.42
N LEU A 349 0.86 18.43 -3.51
CA LEU A 349 0.14 19.13 -2.46
C LEU A 349 -1.08 18.33 -2.10
N ASP A 350 -1.38 18.20 -0.82
CA ASP A 350 -2.60 17.53 -0.39
C ASP A 350 -3.22 18.18 0.84
N ALA A 351 -4.51 17.94 0.99
CA ALA A 351 -5.26 18.35 2.14
C ALA A 351 -6.30 17.30 2.51
N ALA A 352 -6.54 17.11 3.80
CA ALA A 352 -7.63 16.30 4.32
C ALA A 352 -8.36 17.07 5.43
N TRP A 353 -9.67 17.19 5.30
CA TRP A 353 -10.50 17.96 6.22
C TRP A 353 -11.69 17.15 6.70
N ARG A 354 -11.79 16.96 8.01
CA ARG A 354 -12.98 16.42 8.65
C ARG A 354 -13.99 17.56 8.81
N ILE A 355 -15.03 17.57 7.98
CA ILE A 355 -16.04 18.63 7.93
C ILE A 355 -16.96 18.55 9.15
N ALA A 356 -17.38 17.35 9.51
CA ALA A 356 -18.23 17.06 10.64
C ALA A 356 -17.90 15.69 11.23
N GLY A 357 -18.43 15.37 12.40
CA GLY A 357 -18.28 14.03 12.96
C GLY A 357 -18.80 12.97 11.96
N GLY A 358 -17.92 12.04 11.60
CA GLY A 358 -18.23 10.98 10.66
C GLY A 358 -18.10 11.33 9.18
N THR A 359 -17.58 12.51 8.80
CA THR A 359 -17.40 12.88 7.39
C THR A 359 -16.07 13.61 7.17
N ARG A 360 -15.30 13.15 6.18
CA ARG A 360 -14.04 13.74 5.74
C ARG A 360 -14.00 13.91 4.22
N VAL A 361 -13.41 15.01 3.76
CA VAL A 361 -13.04 15.22 2.36
C VAL A 361 -11.53 15.39 2.26
N TYR A 362 -10.96 15.05 1.11
CA TYR A 362 -9.55 15.21 0.86
C TYR A 362 -9.27 15.42 -0.62
N GLY A 363 -8.09 15.94 -0.92
CA GLY A 363 -7.61 16.09 -2.28
C GLY A 363 -6.10 16.04 -2.36
N GLU A 364 -5.61 15.63 -3.51
CA GLU A 364 -4.19 15.65 -3.89
C GLU A 364 -4.03 16.37 -5.24
N LEU A 365 -2.98 17.15 -5.37
CA LEU A 365 -2.53 17.78 -6.61
C LEU A 365 -1.09 17.35 -6.88
N LEU A 366 -0.85 16.82 -8.04
CA LEU A 366 0.47 16.47 -8.57
C LEU A 366 0.85 17.46 -9.67
N LEU A 367 2.04 18.01 -9.56
CA LEU A 367 2.69 18.85 -10.55
C LEU A 367 3.99 18.18 -10.98
N ASP A 368 4.03 17.68 -12.21
CA ASP A 368 5.20 17.05 -12.82
C ASP A 368 6.00 18.11 -13.61
N ASP A 369 5.37 18.76 -14.60
CA ASP A 369 5.94 19.88 -15.33
C ASP A 369 4.93 21.02 -15.47
N LEU A 370 5.30 22.23 -15.05
CA LEU A 370 4.51 23.43 -15.25
C LEU A 370 5.28 24.48 -16.07
N HIS A 371 4.73 24.83 -17.20
CA HIS A 371 5.26 25.84 -18.09
C HIS A 371 4.36 27.06 -18.10
N THR A 372 4.86 28.20 -17.59
CA THR A 372 4.08 29.44 -17.44
C THR A 372 4.06 30.33 -18.69
N ARG A 373 4.91 30.05 -19.66
CA ARG A 373 4.98 30.78 -20.93
C ARG A 373 5.04 29.79 -22.08
N THR A 374 4.78 30.24 -23.29
CA THR A 374 4.77 29.52 -24.57
C THR A 374 5.81 28.41 -24.74
N ALA A 375 5.90 27.57 -23.72
CA ALA A 375 6.81 26.45 -23.72
C ALA A 375 6.32 25.44 -24.75
N GLU A 376 7.25 24.89 -25.47
CA GLU A 376 7.02 23.81 -26.43
C GLU A 376 6.46 22.57 -25.74
N ASN A 377 6.78 22.39 -24.47
CA ASN A 377 6.34 21.25 -23.67
C ASN A 377 4.95 21.43 -23.04
N PRO A 378 4.11 20.38 -23.01
CA PRO A 378 2.82 20.44 -22.35
C PRO A 378 2.95 20.46 -20.82
N ASN A 379 2.01 21.10 -20.13
CA ASN A 379 1.89 20.97 -18.68
C ASN A 379 1.48 19.56 -18.33
N LYS A 380 2.14 18.98 -17.32
CA LYS A 380 1.87 17.64 -16.80
C LYS A 380 1.40 17.76 -15.36
N TYR A 381 0.19 17.33 -15.11
CA TYR A 381 -0.41 17.42 -13.77
C TYR A 381 -1.43 16.31 -13.56
N GLY A 382 -1.67 16.01 -12.30
CA GLY A 382 -2.72 15.11 -11.88
C GLY A 382 -3.42 15.66 -10.65
N TRP A 383 -4.66 15.22 -10.42
CA TRP A 383 -5.39 15.56 -9.21
C TRP A 383 -6.33 14.45 -8.79
N GLN A 384 -6.58 14.40 -7.50
CA GLN A 384 -7.48 13.45 -6.87
C GLN A 384 -8.38 14.20 -5.88
N LEU A 385 -9.65 13.84 -5.85
CA LEU A 385 -10.61 14.28 -4.86
C LEU A 385 -11.27 13.06 -4.23
N GLY A 386 -11.37 13.06 -2.91
CA GLY A 386 -12.01 11.98 -2.18
C GLY A 386 -12.95 12.51 -1.12
N TRP A 387 -13.94 11.69 -0.83
CA TRP A 387 -14.87 11.91 0.30
C TRP A 387 -15.14 10.57 0.95
N GLU A 388 -15.32 10.58 2.23
CA GLU A 388 -15.62 9.38 2.99
C GLU A 388 -16.39 9.70 4.27
N GLY A 389 -17.08 8.72 4.77
CA GLY A 389 -17.84 8.87 5.99
C GLY A 389 -18.13 7.57 6.69
N ALA A 390 -18.50 7.68 7.95
CA ALA A 390 -18.95 6.58 8.78
C ALA A 390 -19.99 7.04 9.79
N GLY A 391 -20.96 6.18 10.08
CA GLY A 391 -22.01 6.46 11.06
C GLY A 391 -22.86 5.23 11.34
N MET A 392 -23.71 5.33 12.35
CA MET A 392 -24.64 4.26 12.67
C MET A 392 -25.87 4.32 11.75
N LEU A 393 -26.20 3.16 11.20
CA LEU A 393 -27.47 2.91 10.50
C LEU A 393 -28.23 1.87 11.33
N SER A 394 -29.11 2.34 12.24
CA SER A 394 -29.72 1.49 13.26
C SER A 394 -28.66 0.81 14.15
N ALA A 395 -28.64 -0.52 14.22
CA ALA A 395 -27.68 -1.29 14.99
C ALA A 395 -26.37 -1.62 14.23
N ALA A 396 -26.28 -1.25 12.96
CA ALA A 396 -25.12 -1.51 12.11
C ALA A 396 -24.33 -0.21 11.87
N ARG A 397 -22.99 -0.31 11.69
CA ARG A 397 -22.16 0.82 11.25
C ARG A 397 -22.03 0.79 9.74
N LEU A 398 -22.46 1.83 9.07
CA LEU A 398 -22.21 2.04 7.65
C LEU A 398 -20.99 2.95 7.48
N SER A 399 -20.04 2.52 6.68
CA SER A 399 -18.96 3.35 6.15
C SER A 399 -19.03 3.40 4.64
N TRP A 400 -18.68 4.56 4.07
CA TRP A 400 -18.69 4.80 2.63
C TRP A 400 -17.54 5.69 2.22
N GLY A 401 -17.17 5.63 0.96
CA GLY A 401 -16.19 6.53 0.39
C GLY A 401 -16.22 6.52 -1.13
N GLY A 402 -15.72 7.59 -1.68
CA GLY A 402 -15.51 7.74 -3.11
C GLY A 402 -14.27 8.52 -3.41
N GLU A 403 -13.61 8.18 -4.53
CA GLU A 403 -12.45 8.88 -5.05
C GLU A 403 -12.63 9.14 -6.53
N TYR A 404 -12.25 10.31 -6.96
CA TYR A 404 -12.10 10.65 -8.36
C TYR A 404 -10.66 11.07 -8.61
N THR A 405 -10.00 10.43 -9.57
CA THR A 405 -8.61 10.72 -9.95
C THR A 405 -8.54 11.01 -11.43
N ARG A 406 -7.75 12.02 -11.81
CA ARG A 406 -7.42 12.35 -13.19
C ARG A 406 -5.94 12.64 -13.32
N LEU A 407 -5.27 11.96 -14.26
CA LEU A 407 -3.91 12.25 -14.69
C LEU A 407 -3.91 12.73 -16.14
N SER A 408 -3.21 13.82 -16.40
CA SER A 408 -3.04 14.31 -17.77
C SER A 408 -2.09 13.40 -18.56
N ARG A 409 -2.06 13.56 -19.88
CA ARG A 409 -1.06 12.92 -20.72
C ARG A 409 0.34 13.27 -20.23
N TYR A 410 1.27 12.34 -20.41
CA TYR A 410 2.69 12.49 -20.14
C TYR A 410 3.08 12.64 -18.64
N VAL A 411 2.14 12.66 -17.71
CA VAL A 411 2.45 12.59 -16.27
C VAL A 411 3.28 11.35 -16.01
N TYR A 412 4.29 11.46 -15.15
CA TYR A 412 5.25 10.41 -14.84
C TYR A 412 6.27 10.10 -15.95
N THR A 413 6.07 10.60 -17.17
CA THR A 413 7.01 10.34 -18.25
C THR A 413 8.15 11.35 -18.24
N SER A 414 9.32 10.94 -18.70
CA SER A 414 10.48 11.80 -18.87
C SER A 414 11.05 11.61 -20.27
N PHE A 415 11.26 12.69 -20.97
CA PHE A 415 11.93 12.68 -22.29
C PHE A 415 13.32 12.00 -22.23
N PHE A 416 13.95 12.04 -21.07
CA PHE A 416 15.27 11.45 -20.89
C PHE A 416 15.24 9.95 -20.53
N GLY A 417 14.09 9.28 -20.66
CA GLY A 417 13.95 7.84 -20.42
C GLY A 417 13.84 7.46 -18.95
N ARG A 418 13.48 8.40 -18.05
CA ARG A 418 13.32 8.18 -16.61
C ARG A 418 11.87 8.35 -16.19
N ALA A 419 11.00 7.50 -16.72
CA ALA A 419 9.61 7.48 -16.25
C ALA A 419 9.53 7.20 -14.75
N TYR A 420 8.57 7.78 -14.06
CA TYR A 420 8.37 7.66 -12.61
C TYR A 420 7.76 6.29 -12.25
N GLU A 421 8.58 5.27 -12.28
CA GLU A 421 8.18 3.88 -12.13
C GLU A 421 9.20 3.06 -11.31
N ALA A 422 8.75 1.95 -10.77
CA ALA A 422 9.55 0.89 -10.22
C ALA A 422 9.07 -0.44 -10.78
N GLN A 423 10.00 -1.25 -11.33
CA GLN A 423 9.68 -2.58 -11.83
C GLN A 423 8.56 -2.58 -12.91
N GLY A 424 8.54 -1.56 -13.78
CA GLY A 424 7.57 -1.44 -14.85
C GLY A 424 6.17 -0.98 -14.43
N ALA A 425 6.01 -0.51 -13.19
CA ALA A 425 4.75 0.04 -12.69
C ALA A 425 4.94 1.44 -12.10
N PRO A 426 3.95 2.34 -12.23
CA PRO A 426 4.02 3.68 -11.64
C PRO A 426 4.28 3.62 -10.13
N LEU A 427 5.12 4.51 -9.62
CA LEU A 427 5.31 4.71 -8.17
C LEU A 427 4.11 5.39 -7.51
N GLY A 428 3.37 6.17 -8.28
CA GLY A 428 2.16 6.86 -7.87
C GLY A 428 0.87 6.11 -8.26
N PHE A 429 -0.02 6.78 -8.97
CA PHE A 429 -1.31 6.22 -9.35
C PHE A 429 -1.17 5.06 -10.35
N PRO A 430 -1.80 3.89 -10.09
CA PRO A 430 -1.47 2.65 -10.80
C PRO A 430 -1.84 2.61 -12.28
N LEU A 431 -2.80 3.42 -12.74
CA LEU A 431 -3.14 3.49 -14.16
C LEU A 431 -2.11 4.28 -14.97
N GLY A 432 -1.23 5.07 -14.31
CA GLY A 432 -0.26 5.89 -15.02
C GLY A 432 -0.88 7.10 -15.74
N PRO A 433 -0.16 7.66 -16.74
CA PRO A 433 -0.59 8.85 -17.48
C PRO A 433 -1.89 8.61 -18.24
N ASP A 434 -2.47 9.71 -18.72
CA ASP A 434 -3.66 9.72 -19.59
C ASP A 434 -4.82 8.87 -19.05
N SER A 435 -5.06 8.97 -17.75
CA SER A 435 -6.04 8.12 -17.06
C SER A 435 -7.03 8.92 -16.22
N ARG A 436 -8.19 8.33 -16.04
CA ARG A 436 -9.24 8.80 -15.13
C ARG A 436 -9.88 7.63 -14.42
N ARG A 437 -10.15 7.77 -13.14
CA ARG A 437 -10.88 6.76 -12.37
C ARG A 437 -11.85 7.41 -11.40
N ILE A 438 -13.02 6.84 -11.29
CA ILE A 438 -13.93 7.00 -10.17
C ILE A 438 -14.07 5.66 -9.45
N ALA A 439 -13.92 5.66 -8.15
CA ALA A 439 -14.09 4.47 -7.31
C ALA A 439 -15.03 4.78 -6.16
N LEU A 440 -15.96 3.89 -5.89
CA LEU A 440 -16.91 3.96 -4.78
C LEU A 440 -16.72 2.71 -3.92
N ARG A 441 -16.83 2.86 -2.62
CA ARG A 441 -16.77 1.76 -1.67
C ARG A 441 -17.77 1.96 -0.56
N SER A 442 -18.30 0.87 -0.04
CA SER A 442 -19.09 0.86 1.17
C SER A 442 -18.85 -0.40 1.98
N ALA A 443 -19.00 -0.29 3.28
CA ALA A 443 -18.97 -1.42 4.18
C ALA A 443 -20.05 -1.26 5.24
N LEU A 444 -20.80 -2.32 5.48
CA LEU A 444 -21.81 -2.39 6.53
C LEU A 444 -21.36 -3.40 7.59
N ASP A 445 -21.05 -2.89 8.77
CA ASP A 445 -20.59 -3.68 9.90
C ASP A 445 -21.79 -4.15 10.73
N LEU A 446 -21.99 -5.45 10.79
CA LEU A 446 -22.99 -6.12 11.63
C LEU A 446 -22.29 -6.58 12.92
N GLY A 447 -22.04 -5.62 13.81
CA GLY A 447 -21.18 -5.83 14.98
C GLY A 447 -19.69 -5.89 14.62
N ALA A 448 -18.88 -6.45 15.52
CA ALA A 448 -17.44 -6.57 15.31
C ALA A 448 -17.04 -7.78 14.43
N ASP A 449 -17.94 -8.76 14.26
CA ASP A 449 -17.61 -10.03 13.64
C ASP A 449 -17.84 -10.08 12.13
N TRP A 450 -18.83 -9.32 11.64
CA TRP A 450 -19.27 -9.41 10.25
C TRP A 450 -19.22 -8.05 9.56
N GLN A 451 -18.80 -8.06 8.31
CA GLN A 451 -18.80 -6.88 7.46
C GLN A 451 -19.22 -7.25 6.04
N LEU A 452 -20.29 -6.64 5.54
CA LEU A 452 -20.64 -6.67 4.14
C LEU A 452 -19.86 -5.60 3.40
N LEU A 453 -19.34 -5.94 2.23
CA LEU A 453 -18.48 -5.09 1.42
C LEU A 453 -19.08 -4.91 0.04
N ALA A 454 -19.03 -3.69 -0.50
CA ALA A 454 -19.33 -3.41 -1.88
C ALA A 454 -18.35 -2.37 -2.43
N ARG A 455 -17.90 -2.57 -3.66
CA ARG A 455 -17.03 -1.66 -4.41
C ARG A 455 -17.51 -1.56 -5.84
N ALA A 456 -17.43 -0.38 -6.41
CA ALA A 456 -17.65 -0.14 -7.83
C ALA A 456 -16.60 0.83 -8.33
N SER A 457 -16.09 0.62 -9.53
CA SER A 457 -15.20 1.59 -10.16
C SER A 457 -15.39 1.65 -11.65
N ARG A 458 -15.08 2.82 -12.21
CA ARG A 458 -14.91 3.04 -13.64
C ARG A 458 -13.58 3.72 -13.87
N SER A 459 -12.81 3.16 -14.81
CA SER A 459 -11.55 3.72 -15.28
C SER A 459 -11.63 3.96 -16.78
N ASP A 460 -11.12 5.09 -17.23
CA ASP A 460 -10.92 5.40 -18.63
C ASP A 460 -9.43 5.68 -18.83
N GLN A 461 -8.79 5.05 -19.82
CA GLN A 461 -7.37 5.19 -20.12
C GLN A 461 -7.16 5.42 -21.61
N GLY A 462 -6.41 6.46 -21.96
CA GLY A 462 -5.95 6.70 -23.33
C GLY A 462 -4.70 5.89 -23.66
N GLU A 463 -4.23 6.01 -24.89
CA GLU A 463 -3.09 5.24 -25.39
C GLU A 463 -1.73 5.71 -24.86
N ASN A 464 -1.63 6.88 -24.21
CA ASN A 464 -0.36 7.40 -23.71
C ASN A 464 0.14 6.65 -22.49
N GLY A 465 1.21 5.87 -22.65
CA GLY A 465 1.86 5.08 -21.63
C GLY A 465 3.08 5.75 -20.97
N LEU A 466 3.68 5.07 -19.99
CA LEU A 466 4.91 5.53 -19.32
C LEU A 466 6.13 5.57 -20.23
N ASP A 467 6.15 4.74 -21.25
CA ASP A 467 7.18 4.61 -22.27
C ASP A 467 7.05 5.61 -23.43
N GLN A 468 6.00 6.45 -23.40
CA GLN A 468 5.67 7.41 -24.44
C GLN A 468 5.77 8.86 -23.95
N PRO A 469 6.99 9.38 -23.69
CA PRO A 469 7.16 10.77 -23.27
C PRO A 469 6.84 11.73 -24.41
N PHE A 470 6.48 12.97 -24.07
CA PHE A 470 6.37 14.03 -25.05
C PHE A 470 7.72 14.30 -25.71
N VAL A 471 7.75 14.33 -27.03
CA VAL A 471 8.96 14.63 -27.79
C VAL A 471 8.98 16.14 -28.11
N PRO A 472 9.98 16.91 -27.62
CA PRO A 472 10.10 18.34 -27.94
C PRO A 472 10.12 18.58 -29.45
N GLY A 473 9.44 19.64 -29.88
CA GLY A 473 9.25 19.94 -31.31
C GLY A 473 8.04 19.28 -31.97
N SER A 474 7.36 18.36 -31.30
CA SER A 474 6.07 17.83 -31.75
C SER A 474 4.96 18.85 -31.51
N PRO A 475 3.86 18.81 -32.31
CA PRO A 475 2.70 19.66 -32.05
C PRO A 475 2.21 19.47 -30.60
N ARG A 476 2.01 20.58 -29.90
CA ARG A 476 1.55 20.56 -28.51
C ARG A 476 0.15 19.93 -28.40
N PRO A 477 -0.01 18.79 -27.76
CA PRO A 477 -1.31 18.14 -27.63
C PRO A 477 -2.19 18.83 -26.58
N SER A 478 -3.50 18.61 -26.67
CA SER A 478 -4.39 18.90 -25.56
C SER A 478 -4.21 17.84 -24.46
N VAL A 479 -3.59 18.21 -23.35
CA VAL A 479 -3.37 17.28 -22.23
C VAL A 479 -4.66 16.99 -21.44
N GLY A 480 -5.73 17.74 -21.67
CA GLY A 480 -7.03 17.53 -21.04
C GLY A 480 -7.88 16.42 -21.68
N THR A 481 -7.55 16.03 -22.92
CA THR A 481 -8.25 14.95 -23.65
C THR A 481 -7.43 13.68 -23.64
N PHE A 482 -8.09 12.53 -23.75
CA PHE A 482 -7.42 11.24 -23.91
C PHE A 482 -6.77 11.12 -25.29
N GLU A 483 -5.70 10.37 -25.37
CA GLU A 483 -5.05 10.01 -26.61
C GLU A 483 -5.66 8.75 -27.21
N GLY A 484 -5.84 8.75 -28.53
CA GLY A 484 -6.26 7.57 -29.30
C GLY A 484 -7.57 6.95 -28.84
N VAL A 485 -7.62 5.62 -28.87
CA VAL A 485 -8.79 4.83 -28.48
C VAL A 485 -8.81 4.66 -26.97
N VAL A 486 -9.85 5.13 -26.33
CA VAL A 486 -9.99 5.04 -24.86
C VAL A 486 -10.48 3.66 -24.45
N GLU A 487 -9.66 2.94 -23.68
CA GLU A 487 -10.08 1.74 -22.97
C GLU A 487 -10.94 2.14 -21.76
N GLN A 488 -12.11 1.52 -21.63
CA GLN A 488 -13.01 1.74 -20.50
C GLN A 488 -13.18 0.45 -19.69
N THR A 489 -12.77 0.48 -18.43
CA THR A 489 -12.94 -0.63 -17.51
C THR A 489 -13.97 -0.28 -16.45
N ARG A 490 -14.92 -1.17 -16.21
CA ARG A 490 -15.90 -1.08 -15.12
C ARG A 490 -15.77 -2.32 -14.25
N ASP A 491 -15.62 -2.10 -12.96
CA ASP A 491 -15.53 -3.16 -11.95
C ASP A 491 -16.66 -3.02 -10.94
N PHE A 492 -17.21 -4.14 -10.55
CA PHE A 492 -18.10 -4.25 -9.42
C PHE A 492 -17.70 -5.46 -8.58
N ASP A 493 -17.56 -5.29 -7.26
CA ASP A 493 -17.27 -6.34 -6.31
C ASP A 493 -18.21 -6.22 -5.12
N ALA A 494 -18.74 -7.34 -4.65
CA ALA A 494 -19.50 -7.44 -3.41
C ALA A 494 -19.07 -8.66 -2.62
N GLY A 495 -19.17 -8.60 -1.31
CA GLY A 495 -18.76 -9.75 -0.51
C GLY A 495 -18.88 -9.55 0.98
N LEU A 496 -18.25 -10.47 1.67
CA LEU A 496 -18.34 -10.63 3.10
C LEU A 496 -16.95 -10.75 3.70
N ARG A 497 -16.77 -10.18 4.86
CA ARG A 497 -15.63 -10.41 5.74
C ARG A 497 -16.12 -10.87 7.10
N TRP A 498 -15.44 -11.84 7.67
CA TRP A 498 -15.83 -12.48 8.91
C TRP A 498 -14.63 -12.73 9.82
N TRP A 499 -14.76 -12.34 11.08
CA TRP A 499 -13.78 -12.56 12.14
C TRP A 499 -14.36 -13.52 13.19
N PRO A 500 -14.34 -14.85 12.94
CA PRO A 500 -14.95 -15.83 13.85
C PRO A 500 -14.28 -15.93 15.21
N ALA A 501 -13.00 -15.59 15.27
CA ALA A 501 -12.19 -15.66 16.48
C ALA A 501 -11.02 -14.66 16.40
N SER A 502 -10.36 -14.45 17.53
CA SER A 502 -9.07 -13.75 17.58
C SER A 502 -8.06 -14.45 16.67
N GLY A 503 -7.38 -13.68 15.82
CA GLY A 503 -6.39 -14.22 14.90
C GLY A 503 -6.95 -14.89 13.63
N VAL A 504 -8.26 -14.87 13.38
CA VAL A 504 -8.87 -15.39 12.15
C VAL A 504 -9.61 -14.29 11.41
N ASP A 505 -9.23 -14.05 10.16
CA ASP A 505 -9.87 -13.09 9.25
C ASP A 505 -10.16 -13.78 7.92
N LEU A 506 -11.43 -13.91 7.59
CA LEU A 506 -11.92 -14.53 6.37
C LEU A 506 -12.61 -13.48 5.51
N ARG A 507 -12.27 -13.42 4.23
CA ARG A 507 -12.88 -12.51 3.27
C ARG A 507 -13.22 -13.23 1.98
N ALA A 508 -14.44 -13.06 1.51
CA ALA A 508 -14.91 -13.57 0.23
C ALA A 508 -15.54 -12.44 -0.58
N LEU A 509 -15.09 -12.26 -1.81
CA LEU A 509 -15.62 -11.27 -2.75
C LEU A 509 -15.99 -11.97 -4.06
N ALA A 510 -17.15 -11.67 -4.59
CA ALA A 510 -17.53 -11.96 -5.96
C ALA A 510 -17.57 -10.65 -6.75
N GLY A 511 -17.04 -10.64 -7.94
CA GLY A 511 -16.95 -9.45 -8.76
C GLY A 511 -17.12 -9.72 -10.23
N TYR A 512 -17.36 -8.66 -10.96
CA TYR A 512 -17.46 -8.67 -12.41
C TYR A 512 -16.74 -7.47 -13.00
N ARG A 513 -16.03 -7.72 -14.11
CA ARG A 513 -15.30 -6.70 -14.86
C ARG A 513 -15.78 -6.69 -16.29
N TRP A 514 -16.09 -5.50 -16.80
CA TRP A 514 -16.35 -5.22 -18.20
C TRP A 514 -15.25 -4.31 -18.73
N VAL A 515 -14.69 -4.66 -19.89
CA VAL A 515 -13.72 -3.83 -20.59
C VAL A 515 -14.26 -3.55 -21.99
N GLU A 516 -14.37 -2.28 -22.33
CA GLU A 516 -14.70 -1.79 -23.67
C GLU A 516 -13.43 -1.21 -24.30
N ASN A 517 -13.21 -1.49 -25.58
CA ASN A 517 -11.99 -1.17 -26.32
C ASN A 517 -10.74 -1.79 -25.67
N ASP A 518 -10.84 -3.02 -25.25
CA ASP A 518 -9.77 -3.77 -24.57
C ASP A 518 -8.48 -3.74 -25.40
N ALA A 519 -7.35 -3.45 -24.73
CA ALA A 519 -6.05 -3.20 -25.33
C ALA A 519 -6.07 -2.09 -26.40
N HIS A 520 -6.91 -1.06 -26.22
CA HIS A 520 -7.12 0.08 -27.13
C HIS A 520 -7.60 -0.31 -28.54
N LEU A 521 -8.24 -1.48 -28.70
CA LEU A 521 -8.81 -1.94 -29.96
C LEU A 521 -10.29 -1.57 -30.03
N THR A 522 -10.64 -0.67 -30.94
CA THR A 522 -12.02 -0.16 -31.10
C THR A 522 -13.03 -1.29 -31.21
N GLY A 523 -14.03 -1.28 -30.32
CA GLY A 523 -15.13 -2.23 -30.30
C GLY A 523 -14.82 -3.59 -29.69
N ARG A 524 -13.56 -3.88 -29.33
CA ARG A 524 -13.21 -5.09 -28.61
C ARG A 524 -13.78 -5.04 -27.19
N ARG A 525 -14.51 -6.07 -26.80
CA ARG A 525 -15.11 -6.21 -25.47
C ARG A 525 -14.63 -7.48 -24.81
N THR A 526 -14.28 -7.36 -23.53
CA THR A 526 -13.97 -8.51 -22.67
C THR A 526 -14.73 -8.41 -21.36
N GLU A 527 -15.10 -9.54 -20.83
CA GLU A 527 -15.89 -9.67 -19.60
C GLU A 527 -15.30 -10.77 -18.73
N HIS A 528 -15.13 -10.49 -17.44
CA HIS A 528 -14.53 -11.43 -16.50
C HIS A 528 -15.31 -11.47 -15.20
N ALA A 529 -15.74 -12.67 -14.81
CA ALA A 529 -16.18 -12.93 -13.45
C ALA A 529 -14.96 -13.25 -12.59
N ARG A 530 -14.91 -12.71 -11.38
CA ARG A 530 -13.82 -12.99 -10.43
C ARG A 530 -14.39 -13.35 -9.07
N PHE A 531 -13.69 -14.24 -8.41
CA PHE A 531 -13.95 -14.63 -7.05
C PHE A 531 -12.63 -14.54 -6.26
N THR A 532 -12.64 -13.78 -5.18
CA THR A 532 -11.49 -13.63 -4.30
C THR A 532 -11.85 -14.22 -2.94
N PHE A 533 -11.04 -15.12 -2.46
CA PHE A 533 -11.10 -15.64 -1.10
C PHE A 533 -9.77 -15.39 -0.40
N GLU A 534 -9.81 -14.71 0.71
CA GLU A 534 -8.65 -14.47 1.57
C GLU A 534 -8.92 -15.10 2.93
N MET A 535 -7.98 -15.87 3.42
CA MET A 535 -7.95 -16.37 4.77
C MET A 535 -6.63 -15.94 5.41
N ARG A 536 -6.72 -15.19 6.48
CA ARG A 536 -5.57 -14.79 7.28
C ARG A 536 -5.70 -15.42 8.66
N LEU A 537 -4.71 -16.20 9.00
CA LEU A 537 -4.59 -16.82 10.31
C LEU A 537 -3.39 -16.16 11.00
N PHE A 538 -3.67 -15.41 12.05
CA PHE A 538 -2.66 -14.79 12.90
C PHE A 538 -2.56 -15.62 14.18
N ARG A 539 -1.44 -16.27 14.39
CA ARG A 539 -1.13 -16.98 15.63
C ARG A 539 0.17 -16.48 16.21
#